data_0dc0607afd6eb92f03f2bdba1aa9197c
#
_entry.id   0dc0607afd6eb92f03f2bdba1aa9197c
#
_cell.length_a   1.000
_cell.length_b   1.000
_cell.length_c   1.000
_cell.angle_alpha   90.00
_cell.angle_beta   90.00
_cell.angle_gamma   90.00
#
_symmetry.space_group_name_H-M   'P 1'
#
loop_
_entity.id
_entity.type
_entity.pdbx_description
1 polymer ?
#
loop_
_entity_poly.entity_id
_entity_poly.type
_entity_poly.pdbx_seq_one_letter_code
_entity_poly.pdbx_strand_id
1 'polypeptide(L)'
;MKLDEFIKFNPKESLSNGKHFKCVDMASLDPFTRKPNHFISIYKGGSKFRNGDTIMARITPCLENGKTSYINFLQQNEIAFGSTEFIVARAIPNVSLPLFIYYLLCSNRIREIAISSMTGSSGRERVQQISLNEIEIPDYSISYQQHIVDIVGKQICF
;
A
#
# COMPACT_ATOMS: atom_id res chain seq x y z
N MET A 1 16.87 7.66 7.09
CA MET A 1 16.20 8.34 5.96
C MET A 1 14.71 8.49 6.24
N LYS A 2 14.06 9.40 5.59
CA LYS A 2 12.62 9.55 5.69
C LYS A 2 11.90 8.55 4.80
N LEU A 3 10.68 8.19 5.15
CA LEU A 3 9.93 7.18 4.43
C LEU A 3 9.63 7.59 2.98
N ASP A 4 9.46 8.88 2.68
CA ASP A 4 9.25 9.37 1.31
C ASP A 4 10.52 9.36 0.44
N GLU A 5 11.68 9.19 1.05
CA GLU A 5 12.94 8.91 0.32
C GLU A 5 13.07 7.44 -0.06
N PHE A 6 12.27 6.59 0.58
CA PHE A 6 12.28 5.13 0.40
C PHE A 6 11.09 4.63 -0.42
N ILE A 7 9.95 5.31 -0.32
CA ILE A 7 8.68 4.94 -0.96
C ILE A 7 8.13 6.13 -1.73
N LYS A 8 7.70 5.90 -2.96
CA LYS A 8 6.92 6.89 -3.72
C LYS A 8 5.45 6.69 -3.39
N PHE A 9 4.87 7.62 -2.64
CA PHE A 9 3.46 7.58 -2.27
C PHE A 9 2.58 8.17 -3.36
N ASN A 10 1.43 7.53 -3.61
CA ASN A 10 0.38 7.98 -4.52
C ASN A 10 0.94 8.41 -5.89
N PRO A 11 1.69 7.54 -6.58
CA PRO A 11 2.24 7.87 -7.89
C PRO A 11 1.11 8.19 -8.86
N LYS A 12 1.35 9.14 -9.75
CA LYS A 12 0.35 9.57 -10.74
C LYS A 12 0.12 8.50 -11.79
N GLU A 13 -1.14 8.15 -11.98
CA GLU A 13 -1.61 7.24 -13.00
C GLU A 13 -2.89 7.79 -13.62
N SER A 14 -3.23 7.34 -14.83
CA SER A 14 -4.43 7.79 -15.54
C SER A 14 -5.27 6.62 -15.98
N LEU A 15 -6.59 6.72 -15.78
CA LEU A 15 -7.59 5.80 -16.31
C LEU A 15 -8.70 6.60 -17.00
N SER A 16 -9.25 6.05 -18.07
CA SER A 16 -10.36 6.67 -18.80
C SER A 16 -11.66 6.55 -18.00
N ASN A 17 -12.24 7.70 -17.66
CA ASN A 17 -13.50 7.75 -16.93
C ASN A 17 -14.62 7.02 -17.70
N GLY A 18 -15.45 6.27 -17.00
CA GLY A 18 -16.59 5.55 -17.55
C GLY A 18 -16.25 4.22 -18.23
N LYS A 19 -14.99 3.81 -18.27
CA LYS A 19 -14.57 2.49 -18.79
C LYS A 19 -14.39 1.48 -17.66
N HIS A 20 -14.40 0.19 -18.04
CA HIS A 20 -14.26 -0.92 -17.10
C HIS A 20 -12.78 -1.26 -16.88
N PHE A 21 -12.39 -1.39 -15.61
CA PHE A 21 -11.06 -1.81 -15.18
C PHE A 21 -11.16 -2.74 -13.98
N LYS A 22 -10.09 -3.44 -13.67
CA LYS A 22 -10.00 -4.20 -12.43
C LYS A 22 -10.05 -3.25 -11.25
N CYS A 23 -10.83 -3.62 -10.24
CA CYS A 23 -11.08 -2.82 -9.04
C CYS A 23 -10.78 -3.63 -7.79
N VAL A 24 -10.16 -2.97 -6.81
CA VAL A 24 -9.98 -3.49 -5.46
C VAL A 24 -10.59 -2.48 -4.52
N ASP A 25 -11.75 -2.77 -3.95
CA ASP A 25 -12.35 -1.90 -2.93
C ASP A 25 -11.89 -2.30 -1.52
N MET A 26 -12.36 -1.56 -0.51
CA MET A 26 -11.97 -1.84 0.87
C MET A 26 -12.42 -3.21 1.33
N ALA A 27 -13.58 -3.68 0.89
CA ALA A 27 -14.12 -4.99 1.23
C ALA A 27 -13.33 -6.14 0.58
N SER A 28 -12.58 -5.85 -0.48
CA SER A 28 -11.73 -6.84 -1.17
C SER A 28 -10.44 -7.16 -0.41
N LEU A 29 -10.09 -6.38 0.62
CA LEU A 29 -8.92 -6.60 1.44
C LEU A 29 -9.32 -7.36 2.70
N ASP A 30 -8.70 -8.51 2.91
CA ASP A 30 -8.76 -9.23 4.19
C ASP A 30 -7.62 -8.74 5.10
N PRO A 31 -7.89 -8.59 6.42
CA PRO A 31 -6.86 -8.15 7.36
C PRO A 31 -5.61 -9.03 7.31
N PHE A 32 -4.43 -8.39 7.26
CA PHE A 32 -3.12 -9.04 7.26
C PHE A 32 -2.93 -10.07 6.15
N THR A 33 -3.65 -9.95 5.05
CA THR A 33 -3.58 -10.84 3.90
C THR A 33 -2.95 -10.11 2.72
N ARG A 34 -1.84 -10.66 2.20
CA ARG A 34 -1.06 -10.02 1.13
C ARG A 34 -1.84 -9.89 -0.18
N LYS A 35 -2.56 -10.95 -0.57
CA LYS A 35 -3.25 -10.99 -1.86
C LYS A 35 -4.69 -10.50 -1.73
N PRO A 36 -5.07 -9.40 -2.40
CA PRO A 36 -6.44 -8.92 -2.36
C PRO A 36 -7.34 -9.70 -3.32
N ASN A 37 -8.63 -9.69 -3.07
CA ASN A 37 -9.62 -10.03 -4.08
C ASN A 37 -9.79 -8.84 -5.04
N HIS A 38 -10.38 -9.07 -6.21
CA HIS A 38 -10.64 -8.01 -7.19
C HIS A 38 -11.83 -8.38 -8.06
N PHE A 39 -12.37 -7.38 -8.73
CA PHE A 39 -13.50 -7.52 -9.65
C PHE A 39 -13.40 -6.46 -10.75
N ILE A 40 -14.26 -6.55 -11.75
CA ILE A 40 -14.33 -5.56 -12.84
C ILE A 40 -15.40 -4.54 -12.51
N SER A 41 -15.08 -3.26 -12.63
CA SER A 41 -16.03 -2.18 -12.37
C SER A 41 -15.75 -0.96 -13.24
N ILE A 42 -16.73 -0.07 -13.35
CA ILE A 42 -16.60 1.19 -14.08
C ILE A 42 -15.80 2.17 -13.25
N TYR A 43 -14.75 2.74 -13.83
CA TYR A 43 -13.93 3.74 -13.18
C TYR A 43 -14.65 5.10 -13.15
N LYS A 44 -14.85 5.63 -11.95
CA LYS A 44 -15.42 6.96 -11.70
C LYS A 44 -14.59 7.75 -10.69
N GLY A 45 -13.34 7.37 -10.48
CA GLY A 45 -12.45 7.96 -9.49
C GLY A 45 -11.91 6.91 -8.55
N GLY A 46 -11.02 7.32 -7.67
CA GLY A 46 -10.36 6.45 -6.69
C GLY A 46 -8.86 6.40 -6.88
N SER A 47 -8.20 5.67 -6.00
CA SER A 47 -6.77 5.41 -6.10
C SER A 47 -6.45 4.55 -7.32
N LYS A 48 -5.26 4.71 -7.89
CA LYS A 48 -4.81 3.94 -9.06
C LYS A 48 -3.47 3.30 -8.74
N PHE A 49 -3.28 2.06 -9.18
CA PHE A 49 -2.09 1.31 -8.82
C PHE A 49 -1.74 0.29 -9.91
N ARG A 50 -0.51 -0.22 -9.84
CA ARG A 50 0.07 -1.22 -10.75
C ARG A 50 0.62 -2.40 -9.97
N ASN A 51 1.03 -3.45 -10.68
CA ASN A 51 1.80 -4.54 -10.08
C ASN A 51 3.05 -4.01 -9.39
N GLY A 52 3.33 -4.55 -8.21
CA GLY A 52 4.44 -4.13 -7.38
C GLY A 52 4.08 -3.04 -6.37
N ASP A 53 2.91 -2.44 -6.50
CA ASP A 53 2.43 -1.45 -5.53
C ASP A 53 1.84 -2.14 -4.30
N THR A 54 1.97 -1.50 -3.15
CA THR A 54 1.24 -1.83 -1.94
C THR A 54 0.12 -0.81 -1.76
N ILE A 55 -1.08 -1.29 -1.46
CA ILE A 55 -2.22 -0.43 -1.10
C ILE A 55 -2.50 -0.60 0.38
N MET A 56 -2.62 0.52 1.09
CA MET A 56 -2.85 0.55 2.53
C MET A 56 -4.06 1.42 2.85
N ALA A 57 -4.98 0.90 3.65
CA ALA A 57 -6.09 1.69 4.14
C ALA A 57 -5.58 2.84 5.00
N ARG A 58 -6.10 4.05 4.75
CA ARG A 58 -5.72 5.25 5.50
C ARG A 58 -6.75 5.65 6.56
N ILE A 59 -7.92 5.01 6.58
CA ILE A 59 -9.07 5.41 7.40
C ILE A 59 -9.29 4.42 8.54
N THR A 60 -9.76 4.92 9.68
CA THR A 60 -10.23 4.08 10.80
C THR A 60 -11.55 3.40 10.45
N PRO A 61 -11.82 2.16 10.87
CA PRO A 61 -10.94 1.22 11.59
C PRO A 61 -10.10 0.33 10.67
N CYS A 62 -10.11 0.57 9.36
CA CYS A 62 -9.50 -0.33 8.38
C CYS A 62 -7.96 -0.37 8.50
N LEU A 63 -7.32 0.76 8.80
CA LEU A 63 -5.88 0.79 9.05
C LEU A 63 -5.52 -0.06 10.28
N GLU A 64 -6.22 0.12 11.38
CA GLU A 64 -6.01 -0.62 12.64
C GLU A 64 -6.25 -2.11 12.44
N ASN A 65 -7.20 -2.47 11.59
CA ASN A 65 -7.54 -3.87 11.27
C ASN A 65 -6.54 -4.52 10.30
N GLY A 66 -5.51 -3.80 9.87
CA GLY A 66 -4.46 -4.38 9.02
C GLY A 66 -4.84 -4.56 7.56
N LYS A 67 -5.73 -3.72 7.03
CA LYS A 67 -6.11 -3.77 5.61
C LYS A 67 -5.02 -3.14 4.74
N THR A 68 -4.04 -3.95 4.39
CA THR A 68 -2.91 -3.62 3.53
C THR A 68 -2.65 -4.81 2.62
N SER A 69 -2.51 -4.59 1.33
CA SER A 69 -2.33 -5.67 0.35
C SER A 69 -1.29 -5.31 -0.70
N TYR A 70 -0.73 -6.33 -1.31
CA TYR A 70 0.28 -6.24 -2.36
C TYR A 70 -0.34 -6.58 -3.71
N ILE A 71 -0.11 -5.75 -4.72
CA ILE A 71 -0.70 -5.91 -6.05
C ILE A 71 0.24 -6.70 -6.95
N ASN A 72 -0.20 -7.89 -7.39
CA ASN A 72 0.60 -8.75 -8.27
C ASN A 72 -0.24 -9.54 -9.28
N PHE A 73 -1.50 -9.16 -9.48
CA PHE A 73 -2.45 -9.92 -10.31
C PHE A 73 -2.76 -9.23 -11.66
N LEU A 74 -2.07 -8.15 -11.98
CA LEU A 74 -2.31 -7.37 -13.20
C LEU A 74 -1.41 -7.83 -14.34
N GLN A 75 -1.78 -7.46 -15.56
CA GLN A 75 -0.92 -7.62 -16.74
C GLN A 75 0.19 -6.57 -16.69
N GLN A 76 1.21 -6.75 -17.55
CA GLN A 76 2.27 -5.76 -17.70
C GLN A 76 1.67 -4.42 -18.13
N ASN A 77 2.05 -3.35 -17.43
CA ASN A 77 1.56 -1.98 -17.64
C ASN A 77 0.07 -1.77 -17.41
N GLU A 78 -0.64 -2.78 -16.92
CA GLU A 78 -2.05 -2.64 -16.56
C GLU A 78 -2.20 -1.81 -15.29
N ILE A 79 -3.20 -0.93 -15.28
CA ILE A 79 -3.55 -0.09 -14.13
C ILE A 79 -4.92 -0.55 -13.61
N ALA A 80 -5.01 -0.73 -12.30
CA ALA A 80 -6.27 -0.97 -11.59
C ALA A 80 -6.58 0.21 -10.70
N PHE A 81 -7.78 0.22 -10.14
CA PHE A 81 -8.21 1.30 -9.23
C PHE A 81 -8.90 0.74 -8.00
N GLY A 82 -9.10 1.61 -7.02
CA GLY A 82 -9.76 1.23 -5.79
C GLY A 82 -10.24 2.42 -4.99
N SER A 83 -10.53 2.19 -3.72
CA SER A 83 -11.03 3.21 -2.81
C SER A 83 -10.14 4.45 -2.75
N THR A 84 -10.74 5.62 -2.66
CA THR A 84 -10.04 6.87 -2.35
C THR A 84 -9.38 6.82 -0.96
N GLU A 85 -9.78 5.88 -0.12
CA GLU A 85 -9.22 5.68 1.22
C GLU A 85 -8.00 4.74 1.23
N PHE A 86 -7.42 4.44 0.07
CA PHE A 86 -6.12 3.78 -0.03
C PHE A 86 -5.01 4.79 -0.22
N ILE A 87 -3.90 4.56 0.46
CA ILE A 87 -2.60 5.14 0.10
C ILE A 87 -1.87 4.09 -0.73
N VAL A 88 -1.37 4.51 -1.89
CA VAL A 88 -0.59 3.65 -2.79
C VAL A 88 0.90 3.89 -2.54
N ALA A 89 1.64 2.82 -2.32
CA ALA A 89 3.07 2.87 -2.05
C ALA A 89 3.83 2.09 -3.12
N ARG A 90 4.74 2.78 -3.82
CA ARG A 90 5.53 2.21 -4.92
C ARG A 90 7.01 2.25 -4.60
N ALA A 91 7.72 1.20 -4.99
CA ALA A 91 9.16 1.13 -4.86
C ALA A 91 9.87 2.18 -5.74
N ILE A 92 10.97 2.71 -5.23
CA ILE A 92 11.86 3.60 -5.97
C ILE A 92 13.00 2.74 -6.52
N PRO A 93 13.24 2.73 -7.84
CA PRO A 93 14.31 1.92 -8.44
C PRO A 93 15.66 2.14 -7.75
N ASN A 94 16.36 1.05 -7.46
CA ASN A 94 17.66 1.02 -6.80
C ASN A 94 17.67 1.48 -5.33
N VAL A 95 16.51 1.81 -4.77
CA VAL A 95 16.37 2.26 -3.37
C VAL A 95 15.57 1.24 -2.56
N SER A 96 14.44 0.79 -3.08
CA SER A 96 13.55 -0.09 -2.34
C SER A 96 13.01 -1.23 -3.22
N LEU A 97 12.74 -2.36 -2.58
CA LEU A 97 12.12 -3.52 -3.22
C LEU A 97 10.61 -3.54 -2.94
N PRO A 98 9.78 -3.86 -3.95
CA PRO A 98 8.31 -3.84 -3.79
C PRO A 98 7.81 -4.66 -2.61
N LEU A 99 8.24 -5.91 -2.46
CA LEU A 99 7.78 -6.76 -1.36
C LEU A 99 8.32 -6.31 0.00
N PHE A 100 9.51 -5.72 0.05
CA PHE A 100 10.02 -5.18 1.29
C PHE A 100 9.15 -4.02 1.79
N ILE A 101 8.69 -3.17 0.89
CA ILE A 101 7.75 -2.09 1.22
C ILE A 101 6.46 -2.66 1.84
N TYR A 102 5.91 -3.71 1.24
CA TYR A 102 4.72 -4.37 1.78
C TYR A 102 4.95 -4.82 3.24
N TYR A 103 6.04 -5.54 3.49
CA TYR A 103 6.34 -6.02 4.85
C TYR A 103 6.63 -4.85 5.82
N LEU A 104 7.31 -3.82 5.35
CA LEU A 104 7.59 -2.63 6.16
C LEU A 104 6.30 -1.93 6.59
N LEU A 105 5.37 -1.71 5.67
CA LEU A 105 4.09 -1.06 5.96
C LEU A 105 3.17 -1.93 6.83
N CYS A 106 3.32 -3.24 6.79
CA CYS A 106 2.61 -4.16 7.66
C CYS A 106 3.23 -4.27 9.05
N SER A 107 4.44 -3.75 9.26
CA SER A 107 5.12 -3.84 10.54
C SER A 107 4.37 -3.08 11.63
N ASN A 108 4.43 -3.59 12.86
CA ASN A 108 3.79 -2.93 14.00
C ASN A 108 4.29 -1.51 14.19
N ARG A 109 5.60 -1.29 14.03
CA ARG A 109 6.21 0.04 14.23
C ARG A 109 5.59 1.09 13.31
N ILE A 110 5.54 0.81 12.01
CA ILE A 110 5.00 1.76 11.04
C ILE A 110 3.50 1.95 11.25
N ARG A 111 2.77 0.85 11.46
CA ARG A 111 1.32 0.92 11.67
C ARG A 111 0.96 1.72 12.92
N GLU A 112 1.68 1.51 14.03
CA GLU A 112 1.44 2.26 15.28
C GLU A 112 1.72 3.74 15.12
N ILE A 113 2.79 4.11 14.42
CA ILE A 113 3.10 5.51 14.11
C ILE A 113 1.98 6.12 13.26
N ALA A 114 1.55 5.40 12.23
CA ALA A 114 0.46 5.85 11.36
C ALA A 114 -0.84 6.07 12.15
N ILE A 115 -1.22 5.11 13.00
CA ILE A 115 -2.41 5.22 13.84
C ILE A 115 -2.31 6.43 14.77
N SER A 116 -1.16 6.64 15.40
CA SER A 116 -0.94 7.77 16.33
C SER A 116 -1.02 9.13 15.63
N SER A 117 -0.78 9.17 14.32
CA SER A 117 -0.80 10.40 13.54
C SER A 117 -2.16 10.70 12.90
N MET A 118 -3.14 9.84 13.07
CA MET A 118 -4.47 10.02 12.48
C MET A 118 -5.14 11.30 13.00
N THR A 119 -5.82 12.00 12.08
CA THR A 119 -6.56 13.22 12.36
C THR A 119 -7.97 13.14 11.79
N GLY A 120 -8.87 13.93 12.34
CA GLY A 120 -10.25 14.00 11.90
C GLY A 120 -11.24 13.83 13.05
N SER A 121 -12.54 13.88 12.74
CA SER A 121 -13.59 13.68 13.71
C SER A 121 -13.69 12.21 14.12
N SER A 122 -14.27 11.94 15.28
CA SER A 122 -14.44 10.59 15.83
C SER A 122 -15.09 9.64 14.83
N GLY A 123 -14.47 8.48 14.63
CA GLY A 123 -14.92 7.46 13.68
C GLY A 123 -14.57 7.75 12.22
N ARG A 124 -13.95 8.89 11.92
CA ARG A 124 -13.55 9.31 10.56
C ARG A 124 -12.10 9.74 10.49
N GLU A 125 -11.30 9.32 11.45
CA GLU A 125 -9.88 9.65 11.47
C GLU A 125 -9.16 9.01 10.30
N ARG A 126 -8.21 9.74 9.72
CA ARG A 126 -7.38 9.31 8.60
C ARG A 126 -5.93 9.65 8.86
N VAL A 127 -5.03 8.80 8.36
CA VAL A 127 -3.63 9.17 8.28
C VAL A 127 -3.42 10.09 7.08
N GLN A 128 -2.66 11.16 7.28
CA GLN A 128 -2.29 12.07 6.21
C GLN A 128 -0.97 11.62 5.59
N GLN A 129 -0.83 11.76 4.28
CA GLN A 129 0.41 11.35 3.58
C GLN A 129 1.63 12.06 4.16
N ILE A 130 1.50 13.34 4.51
CA ILE A 130 2.61 14.10 5.09
C ILE A 130 3.15 13.44 6.36
N SER A 131 2.28 12.86 7.17
CA SER A 131 2.70 12.16 8.40
C SER A 131 3.48 10.89 8.08
N LEU A 132 3.13 10.18 7.01
CA LEU A 132 3.90 9.01 6.56
C LEU A 132 5.25 9.44 5.99
N ASN A 133 5.28 10.51 5.21
CA ASN A 133 6.51 11.01 4.60
C ASN A 133 7.61 11.26 5.63
N GLU A 134 7.24 11.77 6.81
CA GLU A 134 8.18 12.18 7.85
C GLU A 134 8.67 11.04 8.75
N ILE A 135 8.16 9.83 8.59
CA ILE A 135 8.60 8.69 9.41
C ILE A 135 10.05 8.38 9.12
N GLU A 136 10.88 8.34 10.17
CA GLU A 136 12.28 7.97 10.06
C GLU A 136 12.45 6.45 10.05
N ILE A 137 13.23 5.95 9.09
CA ILE A 137 13.60 4.54 8.98
C ILE A 137 15.12 4.41 8.79
N PRO A 138 15.71 3.26 9.14
CA PRO A 138 17.11 2.99 8.79
C PRO A 138 17.34 2.98 7.28
N ASP A 139 18.59 3.20 6.88
CA ASP A 139 19.03 3.04 5.48
C ASP A 139 19.16 1.55 5.16
N TYR A 140 18.07 0.95 4.71
CA TYR A 140 18.08 -0.46 4.32
C TYR A 140 18.76 -0.64 2.98
N SER A 141 19.86 -1.40 2.94
CA SER A 141 20.50 -1.78 1.67
C SER A 141 19.60 -2.74 0.87
N ILE A 142 19.76 -2.77 -0.45
CA ILE A 142 19.01 -3.70 -1.30
C ILE A 142 19.26 -5.15 -0.87
N SER A 143 20.48 -5.51 -0.53
CA SER A 143 20.80 -6.88 -0.09
C SER A 143 20.10 -7.24 1.23
N TYR A 144 20.04 -6.30 2.17
CA TYR A 144 19.28 -6.51 3.41
C TYR A 144 17.79 -6.70 3.13
N GLN A 145 17.21 -5.84 2.29
CA GLN A 145 15.81 -5.94 1.89
C GLN A 145 15.51 -7.31 1.26
N GLN A 146 16.36 -7.76 0.34
CA GLN A 146 16.19 -9.06 -0.31
C GLN A 146 16.27 -10.20 0.70
N HIS A 147 17.18 -10.12 1.64
CA HIS A 147 17.31 -11.12 2.71
C HIS A 147 16.02 -11.22 3.54
N ILE A 148 15.46 -10.07 3.93
CA ILE A 148 14.19 -10.04 4.69
C ILE A 148 13.04 -10.59 3.85
N VAL A 149 12.94 -10.20 2.60
CA VAL A 149 11.90 -10.70 1.69
C VAL A 149 11.98 -12.24 1.57
N ASP A 150 13.18 -12.78 1.43
CA ASP A 150 13.38 -14.22 1.32
C ASP A 150 12.97 -14.97 2.59
N ILE A 151 13.28 -14.42 3.77
CA ILE A 151 12.92 -15.02 5.06
C ILE A 151 11.41 -14.95 5.30
N VAL A 152 10.84 -13.75 5.20
CA VAL A 152 9.42 -13.52 5.51
C VAL A 152 8.54 -14.20 4.47
N GLY A 153 8.94 -14.19 3.20
CA GLY A 153 8.22 -14.86 2.13
C GLY A 153 8.07 -16.37 2.36
N LYS A 154 9.07 -17.01 2.94
CA LYS A 154 9.01 -18.44 3.29
C LYS A 154 8.06 -18.74 4.44
N GLN A 155 7.89 -17.80 5.37
CA GLN A 155 6.99 -17.97 6.52
C GLN A 155 5.52 -17.76 6.16
N ILE A 156 5.23 -17.01 5.10
CA ILE A 156 3.86 -16.66 4.69
C ILE A 156 3.30 -17.63 3.65
N CYS A 157 4.11 -18.52 3.09
CA CYS A 157 3.70 -19.52 2.11
C CYS A 157 3.03 -20.76 2.71
N PHE A 158 2.48 -20.66 3.90
CA PHE A 158 1.77 -21.77 4.56
C PHE A 158 0.28 -21.52 4.60
#